data_81403b12da85a7b8ee076e12207fbf56
#
_entry.id   81403b12da85a7b8ee076e12207fbf56
#
_cell.length_a   1.000
_cell.length_b   1.000
_cell.length_c   1.000
_cell.angle_alpha   90.00
_cell.angle_beta   90.00
_cell.angle_gamma   90.00
#
_symmetry.space_group_name_H-M   'P 1'
#
loop_
_entity.id
_entity.type
_entity.pdbx_description
1 polymer ?
#
loop_
_entity_poly.entity_id
_entity_poly.type
_entity_poly.pdbx_seq_one_letter_code
_entity_poly.pdbx_strand_id
1 'polypeptide(L)'
;MQKYQDERKAKAGRRLRRPFSCDKDSLSEKRKHTFHWDRVEVRRIMEDKEKKTSTRENDISGKVPLGAKRRSSIHLSIYAMFLAISMILGYVEAQLPTPIPIPGVKLGLANLVNILMLFSVGPFPTAVIGFLRIILLSLLFGNALTLSYSLSGFLCSFLMMLLFKNLVHFSTVSVSLIGGIFHNIGQVFMAAFLLRNTALWYYLPYLLIAGSVAGVLIGILGGILMKRLKPFFRQYF
;
A
#
# COMPACT_ATOMS: atom_id res chain seq x y z
N MET A 1 10.04 -3.43 44.07
CA MET A 1 11.01 -3.60 42.99
C MET A 1 12.42 -4.04 43.44
N GLN A 2 12.82 -3.76 44.66
CA GLN A 2 14.15 -4.10 45.21
C GLN A 2 14.37 -5.62 45.42
N LYS A 3 13.35 -6.33 45.86
CA LYS A 3 13.42 -7.77 46.17
C LYS A 3 13.72 -8.66 44.92
N TYR A 4 13.33 -8.21 43.74
CA TYR A 4 13.56 -8.95 42.45
C TYR A 4 14.98 -8.77 41.91
N GLN A 5 15.66 -7.69 42.26
CA GLN A 5 17.04 -7.42 41.85
C GLN A 5 18.06 -8.22 42.70
N ASP A 6 17.75 -8.48 43.97
CA ASP A 6 18.64 -9.23 44.86
C ASP A 6 18.64 -10.74 44.55
N GLU A 7 17.54 -11.31 44.13
CA GLU A 7 17.49 -12.73 43.70
C GLU A 7 18.29 -13.01 42.42
N ARG A 8 18.39 -12.03 41.50
CA ARG A 8 19.23 -12.17 40.29
C ARG A 8 20.73 -12.16 40.61
N LYS A 9 21.14 -11.34 41.56
CA LYS A 9 22.55 -11.26 42.03
C LYS A 9 22.98 -12.52 42.74
N ALA A 10 22.09 -13.13 43.54
CA ALA A 10 22.37 -14.38 44.26
C ALA A 10 22.50 -15.61 43.31
N LYS A 11 21.81 -15.63 42.16
CA LYS A 11 21.93 -16.70 41.18
C LYS A 11 23.18 -16.57 40.29
N ALA A 12 23.68 -15.38 40.03
CA ALA A 12 24.89 -15.14 39.25
C ALA A 12 26.17 -15.53 40.01
N GLY A 13 26.19 -15.38 41.35
CA GLY A 13 27.39 -15.69 42.19
C GLY A 13 27.66 -17.17 42.42
N ARG A 14 26.74 -18.08 42.13
CA ARG A 14 26.89 -19.51 42.38
C ARG A 14 27.49 -20.33 41.22
N ARG A 15 27.80 -19.72 40.09
CA ARG A 15 28.36 -20.42 38.90
C ARG A 15 29.89 -20.35 38.79
N LEU A 16 30.60 -19.69 39.68
CA LEU A 16 32.04 -19.42 39.53
C LEU A 16 32.93 -20.04 40.59
N ARG A 17 32.58 -21.21 41.17
CA ARG A 17 33.54 -21.94 42.02
C ARG A 17 33.48 -23.46 41.74
N ARG A 18 34.15 -23.89 40.69
CA ARG A 18 34.76 -25.25 40.63
C ARG A 18 36.20 -25.07 40.18
N PRO A 19 37.16 -25.52 40.98
CA PRO A 19 38.59 -25.53 40.64
C PRO A 19 38.79 -26.56 39.56
N PHE A 20 39.43 -26.15 38.45
CA PHE A 20 39.89 -27.01 37.36
C PHE A 20 41.15 -27.72 37.88
N SER A 21 41.03 -28.96 38.37
CA SER A 21 42.16 -29.85 38.57
C SER A 21 42.52 -30.46 37.21
N CYS A 22 43.63 -30.02 36.66
CA CYS A 22 44.19 -30.56 35.43
C CYS A 22 44.95 -31.85 35.75
N ASP A 23 44.29 -33.00 35.67
CA ASP A 23 44.93 -34.29 35.77
C ASP A 23 45.46 -34.67 34.37
N LYS A 24 46.78 -34.62 34.22
CA LYS A 24 47.51 -34.88 32.97
C LYS A 24 47.51 -36.35 32.57
N ASP A 25 47.17 -37.26 33.46
CA ASP A 25 47.26 -38.72 33.22
C ASP A 25 46.00 -39.28 32.55
N SER A 26 44.87 -38.56 32.61
CA SER A 26 43.62 -39.00 31.94
C SER A 26 43.56 -38.67 30.43
N LEU A 27 44.51 -37.89 29.93
CA LEU A 27 44.56 -37.47 28.51
C LEU A 27 45.28 -38.47 27.59
N SER A 28 46.07 -39.39 28.16
CA SER A 28 46.79 -40.40 27.37
C SER A 28 45.93 -41.62 27.03
N GLU A 29 44.94 -41.93 27.84
CA GLU A 29 44.10 -43.13 27.66
C GLU A 29 42.89 -42.87 26.76
N LYS A 30 42.41 -41.63 26.65
CA LYS A 30 41.30 -41.28 25.76
C LYS A 30 41.67 -41.14 24.28
N ARG A 31 42.93 -41.29 23.90
CA ARG A 31 43.38 -41.11 22.51
C ARG A 31 43.40 -42.44 21.72
N LYS A 32 43.01 -43.54 22.33
CA LYS A 32 42.96 -44.88 21.67
C LYS A 32 41.55 -45.38 21.38
N HIS A 33 40.50 -44.65 21.76
CA HIS A 33 39.18 -44.89 21.18
C HIS A 33 39.12 -44.24 19.83
N THR A 34 39.55 -44.95 18.80
CA THR A 34 39.24 -44.70 17.40
C THR A 34 37.77 -44.46 17.30
N PHE A 35 37.44 -43.23 16.90
CA PHE A 35 36.10 -42.76 16.65
C PHE A 35 35.51 -43.56 15.47
N HIS A 36 35.01 -44.75 15.80
CA HIS A 36 34.33 -45.60 14.84
C HIS A 36 32.88 -45.15 14.81
N TRP A 37 32.57 -44.20 13.89
CA TRP A 37 31.20 -43.88 13.57
C TRP A 37 30.57 -45.13 12.96
N ASP A 38 29.73 -45.83 13.74
CA ASP A 38 28.93 -46.91 13.24
C ASP A 38 28.06 -46.37 12.10
N ARG A 39 28.18 -46.95 10.92
CA ARG A 39 27.39 -46.53 9.72
C ARG A 39 25.90 -46.49 10.02
N VAL A 40 25.45 -47.24 10.98
CA VAL A 40 24.08 -47.29 11.46
C VAL A 40 23.67 -45.97 12.17
N GLU A 41 24.57 -45.40 12.97
CA GLU A 41 24.30 -44.18 13.75
C GLU A 41 24.32 -42.94 12.86
N VAL A 42 25.25 -42.88 11.91
CA VAL A 42 25.28 -41.82 10.87
C VAL A 42 24.01 -41.87 10.01
N ARG A 43 23.59 -43.08 9.60
CA ARG A 43 22.35 -43.25 8.85
C ARG A 43 21.14 -42.80 9.64
N ARG A 44 21.03 -43.13 10.92
CA ARG A 44 19.93 -42.71 11.81
C ARG A 44 19.88 -41.21 12.00
N ILE A 45 21.03 -40.53 12.14
CA ILE A 45 21.12 -39.08 12.25
C ILE A 45 20.72 -38.42 10.94
N MET A 46 21.09 -38.99 9.80
CA MET A 46 20.70 -38.49 8.48
C MET A 46 19.18 -38.62 8.25
N GLU A 47 18.63 -39.81 8.55
CA GLU A 47 17.19 -40.06 8.45
C GLU A 47 16.37 -39.15 9.39
N ASP A 48 16.86 -38.87 10.59
CA ASP A 48 16.20 -37.98 11.56
C ASP A 48 16.28 -36.49 11.09
N LYS A 49 17.38 -36.09 10.47
CA LYS A 49 17.51 -34.77 9.82
C LYS A 49 16.58 -34.64 8.61
N GLU A 50 16.54 -35.66 7.77
CA GLU A 50 15.69 -35.66 6.58
C GLU A 50 14.19 -35.61 6.95
N LYS A 51 13.80 -36.38 7.97
CA LYS A 51 12.47 -36.39 8.53
C LYS A 51 12.09 -35.04 9.17
N LYS A 52 13.01 -34.40 9.91
CA LYS A 52 12.81 -33.04 10.46
C LYS A 52 12.73 -31.97 9.38
N THR A 53 13.51 -32.09 8.32
CA THR A 53 13.47 -31.16 7.19
C THR A 53 12.16 -31.32 6.42
N SER A 54 11.73 -32.54 6.12
CA SER A 54 10.47 -32.85 5.46
C SER A 54 9.26 -32.40 6.30
N THR A 55 9.30 -32.60 7.63
CA THR A 55 8.25 -32.15 8.55
C THR A 55 8.19 -30.62 8.60
N ARG A 56 9.34 -29.95 8.55
CA ARG A 56 9.43 -28.47 8.55
C ARG A 56 8.95 -27.86 7.23
N GLU A 57 9.26 -28.51 6.12
CA GLU A 57 8.83 -28.12 4.78
C GLU A 57 7.32 -28.30 4.61
N ASN A 58 6.75 -29.39 5.12
CA ASN A 58 5.31 -29.63 5.15
C ASN A 58 4.58 -28.67 6.12
N ASP A 59 5.20 -28.28 7.22
CA ASP A 59 4.64 -27.31 8.19
C ASP A 59 4.66 -25.86 7.63
N ILE A 60 5.64 -25.53 6.80
CA ILE A 60 5.71 -24.24 6.09
C ILE A 60 4.74 -24.23 4.90
N SER A 61 4.61 -25.33 4.17
CA SER A 61 3.69 -25.46 3.04
C SER A 61 2.21 -25.57 3.48
N GLY A 62 1.95 -26.09 4.68
CA GLY A 62 0.59 -26.34 5.19
C GLY A 62 -0.06 -25.15 5.93
N LYS A 63 0.65 -24.05 6.21
CA LYS A 63 0.16 -22.97 7.09
C LYS A 63 -0.35 -21.72 6.40
N VAL A 64 -0.47 -21.68 5.06
CA VAL A 64 -1.29 -20.66 4.44
C VAL A 64 -2.73 -21.19 4.38
N PRO A 65 -3.65 -20.73 5.25
CA PRO A 65 -5.01 -21.22 5.21
C PRO A 65 -5.58 -20.90 3.82
N LEU A 66 -6.07 -21.93 3.13
CA LEU A 66 -6.68 -21.81 1.78
C LEU A 66 -7.68 -20.65 1.69
N GLY A 67 -8.34 -20.31 2.81
CA GLY A 67 -9.19 -19.14 2.94
C GLY A 67 -8.47 -17.80 2.88
N ALA A 68 -7.24 -17.67 3.35
CA ALA A 68 -6.47 -16.42 3.28
C ALA A 68 -5.98 -16.15 1.85
N LYS A 69 -5.50 -17.17 1.14
CA LYS A 69 -5.09 -17.07 -0.27
C LYS A 69 -6.28 -16.70 -1.16
N ARG A 70 -7.45 -17.30 -0.92
CA ARG A 70 -8.70 -16.99 -1.67
C ARG A 70 -9.16 -15.56 -1.41
N ARG A 71 -9.11 -15.06 -0.17
CA ARG A 71 -9.46 -13.66 0.15
C ARG A 71 -8.52 -12.68 -0.54
N SER A 72 -7.22 -12.92 -0.48
CA SER A 72 -6.22 -12.07 -1.15
C SER A 72 -6.45 -11.98 -2.67
N SER A 73 -6.79 -13.09 -3.33
CA SER A 73 -7.09 -13.11 -4.77
C SER A 73 -8.35 -12.30 -5.11
N ILE A 74 -9.38 -12.34 -4.27
CA ILE A 74 -10.61 -11.56 -4.48
C ILE A 74 -10.32 -10.06 -4.36
N HIS A 75 -9.56 -9.62 -3.35
CA HIS A 75 -9.18 -8.22 -3.19
C HIS A 75 -8.37 -7.72 -4.40
N LEU A 76 -7.41 -8.53 -4.86
CA LEU A 76 -6.62 -8.19 -6.05
C LEU A 76 -7.49 -8.03 -7.29
N SER A 77 -8.48 -8.92 -7.50
CA SER A 77 -9.42 -8.83 -8.62
C SER A 77 -10.28 -7.56 -8.55
N ILE A 78 -10.72 -7.18 -7.35
CA ILE A 78 -11.48 -5.94 -7.14
C ILE A 78 -10.62 -4.72 -7.47
N TYR A 79 -9.36 -4.70 -7.02
CA TYR A 79 -8.43 -3.60 -7.32
C TYR A 79 -8.12 -3.49 -8.82
N ALA A 80 -7.93 -4.61 -9.49
CA ALA A 80 -7.74 -4.65 -10.94
C ALA A 80 -8.97 -4.12 -11.70
N MET A 81 -10.17 -4.46 -11.25
CA MET A 81 -11.41 -3.92 -11.81
C MET A 81 -11.51 -2.39 -11.63
N PHE A 82 -11.19 -1.86 -10.44
CA PHE A 82 -11.17 -0.41 -10.21
C PHE A 82 -10.11 0.29 -11.06
N LEU A 83 -8.94 -0.31 -11.22
CA LEU A 83 -7.90 0.21 -12.10
C LEU A 83 -8.41 0.27 -13.54
N ALA A 84 -9.00 -0.81 -14.06
CA ALA A 84 -9.53 -0.87 -15.41
C ALA A 84 -10.62 0.20 -15.65
N ILE A 85 -11.60 0.32 -14.76
CA ILE A 85 -12.65 1.36 -14.84
C ILE A 85 -12.03 2.75 -14.81
N SER A 86 -11.06 2.96 -13.93
CA SER A 86 -10.35 4.24 -13.79
C SER A 86 -9.55 4.61 -15.05
N MET A 87 -8.97 3.61 -15.73
CA MET A 87 -8.28 3.78 -17.02
C MET A 87 -9.25 4.18 -18.11
N ILE A 88 -10.39 3.47 -18.22
CA ILE A 88 -11.43 3.77 -19.22
C ILE A 88 -11.96 5.20 -19.02
N LEU A 89 -12.32 5.57 -17.79
CA LEU A 89 -12.80 6.92 -17.49
C LEU A 89 -11.74 7.99 -17.79
N GLY A 90 -10.49 7.74 -17.46
CA GLY A 90 -9.39 8.65 -17.76
C GLY A 90 -9.11 8.77 -19.27
N TYR A 91 -9.26 7.68 -20.03
CA TYR A 91 -9.16 7.71 -21.49
C TYR A 91 -10.30 8.50 -22.11
N VAL A 92 -11.56 8.24 -21.71
CA VAL A 92 -12.74 9.00 -22.17
C VAL A 92 -12.56 10.49 -21.88
N GLU A 93 -12.09 10.82 -20.68
CA GLU A 93 -11.82 12.20 -20.28
C GLU A 93 -10.74 12.86 -21.17
N ALA A 94 -9.73 12.12 -21.58
CA ALA A 94 -8.67 12.61 -22.47
C ALA A 94 -9.16 12.88 -23.90
N GLN A 95 -10.26 12.24 -24.33
CA GLN A 95 -10.87 12.44 -25.65
C GLN A 95 -11.90 13.60 -25.68
N LEU A 96 -12.38 14.02 -24.50
CA LEU A 96 -13.33 15.14 -24.45
C LEU A 96 -12.60 16.46 -24.73
N PRO A 97 -13.12 17.27 -25.68
CA PRO A 97 -12.57 18.61 -25.89
C PRO A 97 -12.74 19.43 -24.61
N THR A 98 -11.63 19.87 -24.04
CA THR A 98 -11.70 20.76 -22.87
C THR A 98 -12.17 22.14 -23.34
N PRO A 99 -13.16 22.73 -22.63
CA PRO A 99 -13.64 24.08 -22.97
C PRO A 99 -12.58 25.16 -22.75
N ILE A 100 -11.48 24.82 -22.15
CA ILE A 100 -10.36 25.69 -21.83
C ILE A 100 -9.11 25.16 -22.56
N PRO A 101 -8.46 25.95 -23.44
CA PRO A 101 -7.32 25.48 -24.22
C PRO A 101 -6.01 25.41 -23.41
N ILE A 102 -6.09 24.88 -22.19
CA ILE A 102 -4.92 24.66 -21.34
C ILE A 102 -4.57 23.17 -21.40
N PRO A 103 -3.37 22.81 -21.90
CA PRO A 103 -2.92 21.44 -21.92
C PRO A 103 -2.92 20.82 -20.51
N GLY A 104 -3.57 19.68 -20.34
CA GLY A 104 -3.55 18.94 -19.08
C GLY A 104 -4.71 19.20 -18.12
N VAL A 105 -5.59 20.19 -18.39
CA VAL A 105 -6.80 20.43 -17.61
C VAL A 105 -7.83 19.35 -17.94
N LYS A 106 -8.26 18.63 -16.90
CA LYS A 106 -9.20 17.51 -16.99
C LYS A 106 -10.39 17.75 -16.06
N LEU A 107 -11.57 17.29 -16.48
CA LEU A 107 -12.82 17.42 -15.71
C LEU A 107 -12.81 16.59 -14.41
N GLY A 108 -11.93 15.61 -14.32
CA GLY A 108 -11.76 14.79 -13.12
C GLY A 108 -12.73 13.59 -13.04
N LEU A 109 -13.29 13.11 -14.17
CA LEU A 109 -14.15 11.92 -14.18
C LEU A 109 -13.48 10.72 -13.51
N ALA A 110 -12.20 10.55 -13.71
CA ALA A 110 -11.42 9.51 -13.06
C ALA A 110 -11.31 9.70 -11.53
N ASN A 111 -11.58 10.88 -11.00
CA ASN A 111 -11.64 11.13 -9.56
C ASN A 111 -12.85 10.46 -8.90
N LEU A 112 -13.90 10.13 -9.67
CA LEU A 112 -15.04 9.33 -9.20
C LEU A 112 -14.59 8.01 -8.61
N VAL A 113 -13.66 7.30 -9.30
CA VAL A 113 -13.13 6.03 -8.80
C VAL A 113 -12.32 6.23 -7.53
N ASN A 114 -11.51 7.29 -7.45
CA ASN A 114 -10.73 7.60 -6.26
C ASN A 114 -11.63 7.82 -5.03
N ILE A 115 -12.76 8.54 -5.19
CA ILE A 115 -13.73 8.78 -4.11
C ILE A 115 -14.40 7.47 -3.70
N LEU A 116 -14.87 6.67 -4.66
CA LEU A 116 -15.47 5.38 -4.38
C LEU A 116 -14.52 4.49 -3.58
N MET A 117 -13.28 4.38 -4.01
CA MET A 117 -12.28 3.58 -3.33
C MET A 117 -11.90 4.14 -1.96
N LEU A 118 -11.75 5.47 -1.86
CA LEU A 118 -11.40 6.12 -0.59
C LEU A 118 -12.42 5.83 0.51
N PHE A 119 -13.71 5.82 0.17
CA PHE A 119 -14.78 5.58 1.14
C PHE A 119 -15.16 4.11 1.32
N SER A 120 -14.90 3.25 0.32
CA SER A 120 -15.32 1.85 0.34
C SER A 120 -14.22 0.89 0.76
N VAL A 121 -12.98 1.14 0.32
CA VAL A 121 -11.85 0.22 0.49
C VAL A 121 -10.80 0.80 1.46
N GLY A 122 -10.55 2.10 1.38
CA GLY A 122 -9.61 2.78 2.26
C GLY A 122 -8.54 3.61 1.53
N PRO A 123 -7.73 4.37 2.28
CA PRO A 123 -6.81 5.35 1.70
C PRO A 123 -5.63 4.71 0.95
N PHE A 124 -5.02 3.66 1.50
CA PHE A 124 -3.81 3.07 0.92
C PHE A 124 -4.05 2.45 -0.47
N PRO A 125 -5.05 1.58 -0.69
CA PRO A 125 -5.36 1.06 -2.02
C PRO A 125 -5.74 2.16 -3.01
N THR A 126 -6.45 3.20 -2.56
CA THR A 126 -6.82 4.36 -3.39
C THR A 126 -5.59 5.11 -3.87
N ALA A 127 -4.61 5.34 -3.00
CA ALA A 127 -3.36 5.99 -3.36
C ALA A 127 -2.59 5.19 -4.42
N VAL A 128 -2.43 3.88 -4.20
CA VAL A 128 -1.69 2.99 -5.11
C VAL A 128 -2.36 2.95 -6.49
N ILE A 129 -3.67 2.73 -6.54
CA ILE A 129 -4.40 2.63 -7.82
C ILE A 129 -4.46 3.97 -8.55
N GLY A 130 -4.68 5.08 -7.81
CA GLY A 130 -4.64 6.41 -8.40
C GLY A 130 -3.28 6.76 -8.99
N PHE A 131 -2.20 6.43 -8.30
CA PHE A 131 -0.83 6.62 -8.79
C PHE A 131 -0.53 5.75 -10.02
N LEU A 132 -0.85 4.45 -9.95
CA LEU A 132 -0.63 3.51 -11.04
C LEU A 132 -1.41 3.91 -12.31
N ARG A 133 -2.67 4.34 -12.15
CA ARG A 133 -3.47 4.87 -13.25
C ARG A 133 -2.79 6.06 -13.94
N ILE A 134 -2.27 7.01 -13.18
CA ILE A 134 -1.64 8.22 -13.76
C ILE A 134 -0.42 7.83 -14.58
N ILE A 135 0.42 6.95 -14.06
CA ILE A 135 1.58 6.45 -14.80
C ILE A 135 1.13 5.76 -16.10
N LEU A 136 0.20 4.81 -16.02
CA LEU A 136 -0.26 4.06 -17.17
C LEU A 136 -0.89 4.96 -18.24
N LEU A 137 -1.78 5.89 -17.85
CA LEU A 137 -2.40 6.82 -18.80
C LEU A 137 -1.38 7.76 -19.45
N SER A 138 -0.39 8.21 -18.69
CA SER A 138 0.64 9.09 -19.22
C SER A 138 1.61 8.37 -20.14
N LEU A 139 1.89 7.10 -19.89
CA LEU A 139 2.72 6.26 -20.76
C LEU A 139 2.00 5.89 -22.05
N LEU A 140 0.69 5.60 -21.98
CA LEU A 140 -0.08 5.13 -23.14
C LEU A 140 -0.57 6.28 -24.04
N PHE A 141 -1.00 7.39 -23.44
CA PHE A 141 -1.75 8.44 -24.14
C PHE A 141 -1.22 9.87 -23.87
N GLY A 142 -0.19 10.00 -23.05
CA GLY A 142 0.30 11.30 -22.60
C GLY A 142 1.77 11.55 -22.94
N ASN A 143 2.33 12.48 -22.21
CA ASN A 143 3.75 12.83 -22.23
C ASN A 143 4.23 13.19 -20.80
N ALA A 144 5.52 13.45 -20.65
CA ALA A 144 6.12 13.77 -19.35
C ALA A 144 5.50 15.01 -18.67
N LEU A 145 5.05 15.99 -19.46
CA LEU A 145 4.36 17.18 -18.93
C LEU A 145 2.99 16.81 -18.36
N THR A 146 2.22 16.01 -19.10
CA THR A 146 0.90 15.52 -18.66
C THR A 146 1.02 14.66 -17.41
N LEU A 147 2.07 13.84 -17.32
CA LEU A 147 2.37 13.06 -16.12
C LEU A 147 2.58 13.96 -14.90
N SER A 148 3.43 14.99 -15.05
CA SER A 148 3.77 15.92 -13.96
C SER A 148 2.55 16.67 -13.45
N TYR A 149 1.71 17.21 -14.36
CA TYR A 149 0.48 17.92 -13.98
C TYR A 149 -0.52 16.99 -13.28
N SER A 150 -0.74 15.80 -13.83
CA SER A 150 -1.69 14.84 -13.28
C SER A 150 -1.24 14.33 -11.91
N LEU A 151 0.06 14.12 -11.73
CA LEU A 151 0.63 13.66 -10.46
C LEU A 151 0.50 14.73 -9.37
N SER A 152 0.86 15.98 -9.68
CA SER A 152 0.74 17.09 -8.75
C SER A 152 -0.73 17.32 -8.35
N GLY A 153 -1.64 17.35 -9.33
CA GLY A 153 -3.08 17.47 -9.08
C GLY A 153 -3.63 16.34 -8.24
N PHE A 154 -3.22 15.11 -8.52
CA PHE A 154 -3.63 13.94 -7.72
C PHE A 154 -3.13 14.02 -6.29
N LEU A 155 -1.86 14.33 -6.07
CA LEU A 155 -1.29 14.41 -4.73
C LEU A 155 -1.97 15.48 -3.89
N CYS A 156 -2.15 16.69 -4.42
CA CYS A 156 -2.85 17.78 -3.73
C CYS A 156 -4.29 17.38 -3.40
N SER A 157 -5.02 16.85 -4.39
CA SER A 157 -6.40 16.42 -4.24
C SER A 157 -6.53 15.30 -3.20
N PHE A 158 -5.70 14.26 -3.31
CA PHE A 158 -5.77 13.09 -2.43
C PHE A 158 -5.44 13.44 -0.98
N LEU A 159 -4.40 14.25 -0.75
CA LEU A 159 -4.04 14.70 0.60
C LEU A 159 -5.16 15.49 1.25
N MET A 160 -5.78 16.40 0.49
CA MET A 160 -6.90 17.21 1.01
C MET A 160 -8.16 16.36 1.23
N MET A 161 -8.50 15.45 0.32
CA MET A 161 -9.61 14.52 0.54
C MET A 161 -9.39 13.65 1.78
N LEU A 162 -8.17 13.18 2.01
CA LEU A 162 -7.82 12.38 3.19
C LEU A 162 -7.92 13.19 4.47
N LEU A 163 -7.40 14.43 4.44
CA LEU A 163 -7.46 15.34 5.58
C LEU A 163 -8.91 15.62 5.99
N PHE A 164 -9.74 16.04 5.05
CA PHE A 164 -11.13 16.40 5.34
C PHE A 164 -12.02 15.21 5.67
N LYS A 165 -11.74 14.04 5.09
CA LYS A 165 -12.42 12.79 5.48
C LYS A 165 -12.13 12.42 6.93
N ASN A 166 -10.88 12.56 7.38
CA ASN A 166 -10.47 12.09 8.70
C ASN A 166 -10.73 13.10 9.82
N LEU A 167 -10.51 14.41 9.57
CA LEU A 167 -10.66 15.44 10.61
C LEU A 167 -12.10 15.85 10.85
N VAL A 168 -12.90 15.99 9.80
CA VAL A 168 -14.19 16.69 9.88
C VAL A 168 -15.38 15.77 9.56
N HIS A 169 -15.17 14.53 9.16
CA HIS A 169 -16.22 13.57 8.80
C HIS A 169 -17.23 14.12 7.79
N PHE A 170 -16.75 14.90 6.82
CA PHE A 170 -17.57 15.50 5.78
C PHE A 170 -18.29 14.48 4.91
N SER A 171 -19.39 14.90 4.30
CA SER A 171 -20.11 14.09 3.33
C SER A 171 -19.25 13.79 2.11
N THR A 172 -19.57 12.71 1.39
CA THR A 172 -18.88 12.33 0.14
C THR A 172 -18.83 13.48 -0.86
N VAL A 173 -19.90 14.29 -0.92
CA VAL A 173 -20.01 15.43 -1.84
C VAL A 173 -19.01 16.53 -1.46
N SER A 174 -18.93 16.88 -0.17
CA SER A 174 -18.00 17.90 0.31
C SER A 174 -16.54 17.51 0.10
N VAL A 175 -16.20 16.23 0.38
CA VAL A 175 -14.84 15.71 0.15
C VAL A 175 -14.51 15.71 -1.34
N SER A 176 -15.48 15.39 -2.21
CA SER A 176 -15.31 15.42 -3.66
C SER A 176 -15.09 16.84 -4.18
N LEU A 177 -15.87 17.80 -3.70
CA LEU A 177 -15.75 19.22 -4.04
C LEU A 177 -14.33 19.73 -3.72
N ILE A 178 -13.88 19.50 -2.50
CA ILE A 178 -12.53 19.87 -2.05
C ILE A 178 -11.47 19.18 -2.93
N GLY A 179 -11.66 17.90 -3.21
CA GLY A 179 -10.78 17.14 -4.11
C GLY A 179 -10.68 17.77 -5.50
N GLY A 180 -11.79 18.20 -6.11
CA GLY A 180 -11.82 18.85 -7.41
C GLY A 180 -11.09 20.20 -7.42
N ILE A 181 -11.33 21.03 -6.40
CA ILE A 181 -10.67 22.32 -6.23
C ILE A 181 -9.15 22.16 -6.12
N PHE A 182 -8.70 21.32 -5.20
CA PHE A 182 -7.27 21.12 -4.96
C PHE A 182 -6.57 20.36 -6.09
N HIS A 183 -7.30 19.53 -6.83
CA HIS A 183 -6.77 18.92 -8.05
C HIS A 183 -6.36 19.99 -9.08
N ASN A 184 -7.23 20.94 -9.35
CA ASN A 184 -6.95 22.03 -10.30
C ASN A 184 -5.86 22.96 -9.78
N ILE A 185 -5.85 23.29 -8.49
CA ILE A 185 -4.76 24.08 -7.89
C ILE A 185 -3.41 23.39 -8.11
N GLY A 186 -3.31 22.08 -7.81
CA GLY A 186 -2.09 21.31 -8.00
C GLY A 186 -1.64 21.27 -9.46
N GLN A 187 -2.57 21.14 -10.39
CA GLN A 187 -2.26 21.15 -11.83
C GLN A 187 -1.71 22.50 -12.29
N VAL A 188 -2.39 23.60 -11.95
CA VAL A 188 -1.97 24.96 -12.34
C VAL A 188 -0.63 25.31 -11.70
N PHE A 189 -0.43 24.96 -10.43
CA PHE A 189 0.83 25.18 -9.76
C PHE A 189 1.99 24.48 -10.51
N MET A 190 1.83 23.21 -10.85
CA MET A 190 2.85 22.47 -11.58
C MET A 190 3.04 23.01 -13.00
N ALA A 191 1.96 23.39 -13.69
CA ALA A 191 2.03 23.98 -15.02
C ALA A 191 2.77 25.33 -15.01
N ALA A 192 2.47 26.22 -14.08
CA ALA A 192 3.15 27.50 -13.91
C ALA A 192 4.64 27.32 -13.59
N PHE A 193 4.95 26.33 -12.76
CA PHE A 193 6.33 26.00 -12.38
C PHE A 193 7.15 25.48 -13.58
N LEU A 194 6.62 24.52 -14.34
CA LEU A 194 7.32 23.90 -15.47
C LEU A 194 7.45 24.84 -16.68
N LEU A 195 6.37 25.56 -16.99
CA LEU A 195 6.34 26.46 -18.15
C LEU A 195 6.92 27.86 -17.84
N ARG A 196 7.26 28.13 -16.59
CA ARG A 196 7.74 29.44 -16.10
C ARG A 196 6.84 30.62 -16.58
N ASN A 197 5.55 30.35 -16.71
CA ASN A 197 4.59 31.33 -17.22
C ASN A 197 3.56 31.68 -16.13
N THR A 198 3.65 32.90 -15.62
CA THR A 198 2.74 33.42 -14.57
C THR A 198 1.34 33.72 -15.10
N ALA A 199 1.16 33.86 -16.41
CA ALA A 199 -0.16 34.12 -17.02
C ALA A 199 -1.16 32.96 -16.76
N LEU A 200 -0.64 31.74 -16.45
CA LEU A 200 -1.50 30.61 -16.10
C LEU A 200 -2.34 30.83 -14.83
N TRP A 201 -1.92 31.70 -13.94
CA TRP A 201 -2.69 32.06 -12.74
C TRP A 201 -4.00 32.78 -13.06
N TYR A 202 -4.09 33.47 -14.19
CA TYR A 202 -5.34 34.13 -14.62
C TYR A 202 -6.43 33.11 -15.00
N TYR A 203 -6.06 31.86 -15.32
CA TYR A 203 -7.04 30.81 -15.61
C TYR A 203 -7.52 30.08 -14.34
N LEU A 204 -6.84 30.28 -13.20
CA LEU A 204 -7.17 29.60 -11.95
C LEU A 204 -8.64 29.82 -11.53
N PRO A 205 -9.25 31.04 -11.56
CA PRO A 205 -10.64 31.21 -11.18
C PRO A 205 -11.60 30.34 -12.00
N TYR A 206 -11.41 30.28 -13.31
CA TYR A 206 -12.23 29.44 -14.20
C TYR A 206 -12.10 27.95 -13.86
N LEU A 207 -10.88 27.51 -13.57
CA LEU A 207 -10.63 26.11 -13.20
C LEU A 207 -11.21 25.76 -11.83
N LEU A 208 -11.21 26.70 -10.89
CA LEU A 208 -11.82 26.49 -9.58
C LEU A 208 -13.35 26.34 -9.70
N ILE A 209 -13.99 27.17 -10.52
CA ILE A 209 -15.44 27.07 -10.79
C ILE A 209 -15.71 25.70 -11.47
N ALA A 210 -15.01 25.38 -12.55
CA ALA A 210 -15.16 24.11 -13.25
C ALA A 210 -14.89 22.89 -12.34
N GLY A 211 -13.84 22.95 -11.55
CA GLY A 211 -13.49 21.89 -10.56
C GLY A 211 -14.51 21.76 -9.44
N SER A 212 -15.13 22.88 -9.01
CA SER A 212 -16.20 22.87 -8.02
C SER A 212 -17.46 22.21 -8.57
N VAL A 213 -17.88 22.59 -9.77
CA VAL A 213 -19.06 21.98 -10.43
C VAL A 213 -18.83 20.49 -10.67
N ALA A 214 -17.70 20.15 -11.27
CA ALA A 214 -17.33 18.75 -11.51
C ALA A 214 -17.23 17.96 -10.18
N GLY A 215 -16.61 18.55 -9.15
CA GLY A 215 -16.47 17.95 -7.83
C GLY A 215 -17.82 17.64 -7.16
N VAL A 216 -18.80 18.56 -7.28
CA VAL A 216 -20.17 18.34 -6.78
C VAL A 216 -20.85 17.21 -7.54
N LEU A 217 -20.81 17.25 -8.88
CA LEU A 217 -21.43 16.21 -9.72
C LEU A 217 -20.83 14.83 -9.43
N ILE A 218 -19.51 14.74 -9.38
CA ILE A 218 -18.78 13.50 -9.06
C ILE A 218 -19.11 13.04 -7.64
N GLY A 219 -19.23 13.96 -6.70
CA GLY A 219 -19.59 13.64 -5.32
C GLY A 219 -21.00 13.08 -5.18
N ILE A 220 -21.98 13.65 -5.91
CA ILE A 220 -23.35 13.14 -5.96
C ILE A 220 -23.38 11.75 -6.59
N LEU A 221 -22.75 11.56 -7.76
CA LEU A 221 -22.65 10.27 -8.44
C LEU A 221 -21.94 9.24 -7.56
N GLY A 222 -20.83 9.62 -6.93
CA GLY A 222 -20.09 8.77 -5.98
C GLY A 222 -20.96 8.37 -4.79
N GLY A 223 -21.72 9.28 -4.22
CA GLY A 223 -22.64 9.00 -3.12
C GLY A 223 -23.77 8.04 -3.50
N ILE A 224 -24.36 8.20 -4.69
CA ILE A 224 -25.38 7.26 -5.22
C ILE A 224 -24.76 5.89 -5.45
N LEU A 225 -23.61 5.85 -6.09
CA LEU A 225 -22.93 4.59 -6.42
C LEU A 225 -22.47 3.86 -5.16
N MET A 226 -21.97 4.57 -4.15
CA MET A 226 -21.65 3.99 -2.84
C MET A 226 -22.86 3.34 -2.16
N LYS A 227 -24.03 3.99 -2.18
CA LYS A 227 -25.25 3.40 -1.62
C LYS A 227 -25.61 2.09 -2.32
N ARG A 228 -25.47 2.00 -3.63
CA ARG A 228 -25.73 0.82 -4.44
C ARG A 228 -24.70 -0.30 -4.23
N LEU A 229 -23.42 0.07 -4.10
CA LEU A 229 -22.32 -0.88 -3.96
C LEU A 229 -22.05 -1.28 -2.50
N LYS A 230 -22.63 -0.59 -1.52
CA LYS A 230 -22.44 -0.90 -0.09
C LYS A 230 -22.67 -2.37 0.28
N PRO A 231 -23.71 -3.08 -0.20
CA PRO A 231 -23.91 -4.50 0.12
C PRO A 231 -22.76 -5.37 -0.43
N PHE A 232 -22.26 -5.05 -1.61
CA PHE A 232 -21.12 -5.74 -2.22
C PHE A 232 -19.84 -5.55 -1.39
N PHE A 233 -19.51 -4.31 -1.04
CA PHE A 233 -18.31 -4.05 -0.24
C PHE A 233 -18.37 -4.68 1.15
N ARG A 234 -19.53 -4.67 1.80
CA ARG A 234 -19.72 -5.30 3.12
C ARG A 234 -19.47 -6.83 3.10
N GLN A 235 -19.62 -7.47 1.93
CA GLN A 235 -19.36 -8.89 1.78
C GLN A 235 -17.87 -9.22 1.64
N TYR A 236 -17.06 -8.30 1.09
CA TYR A 236 -15.66 -8.56 0.73
C TYR A 236 -14.63 -7.77 1.56
N PHE A 237 -15.03 -6.68 2.19
CA PHE A 237 -14.23 -5.82 3.06
C PHE A 237 -14.91 -5.63 4.43
#